data_f0ac71a8ff9bb44aeca0d53e9f644f20
#
_entry.id   f0ac71a8ff9bb44aeca0d53e9f644f20
#
_cell.length_a   1.000
_cell.length_b   1.000
_cell.length_c   1.000
_cell.angle_alpha   90.00
_cell.angle_beta   90.00
_cell.angle_gamma   90.00
#
_symmetry.space_group_name_H-M   'P 1'
#
loop_
_entity.id
_entity.type
_entity.pdbx_description
1 polymer ?
#
loop_
_entity_poly.entity_id
_entity_poly.type
_entity_poly.pdbx_seq_one_letter_code
_entity_poly.pdbx_strand_id
1 'polypeptide(L)'
;MIRIGLLSEDRALKSILSSALGKDFLIVLESLELRETPANDVLIVDMGPEPKSLPEQMESLRSLVGSRPTAAIILLADDSMRSAAAELVRLGAFGYCRRPPSIRDLKAMLLRAYENASLKLELQNAQQRPKPVPACDRMIGSSPKMQQVYDLVRRVAAINASVLVIGESGTGKELIANAVHNLGTRSNCPFVAVSCGAIPETLIEAELFGHDKGAFTGTVGARVGLLEQAGEGTLFMDEIGELSLATQVKLLRVLQQREFSRLGSNRLIPLKARLIFATHQDLAEMVAQGKFRQDLYYRINVMRIDAPSLRERPGDLPEIATHFLREYSQMYSKPMTGIDPEAMSALQFYSWPGNVRELENVIQRAIIVAHGENITVDDLPEMIQEDGVVSIEDYQPAGSFERKIRDYKLKLAIAAVNEHHGNKTLAARSLNISRAYLHRLIRVAEPDLVTEPEDTEQAVAEFRPHAV
;
A
#
# COMPACT_ATOMS: atom_id res chain seq x y z
N MET A 1 -12.21 -18.06 15.14
CA MET A 1 -13.17 -19.17 15.35
C MET A 1 -13.52 -19.72 13.98
N ILE A 2 -13.12 -20.97 13.69
CA ILE A 2 -13.29 -21.61 12.38
C ILE A 2 -14.73 -22.13 12.25
N ARG A 3 -15.41 -21.78 11.16
CA ARG A 3 -16.76 -22.27 10.87
C ARG A 3 -16.70 -23.59 10.10
N ILE A 4 -17.34 -24.63 10.61
CA ILE A 4 -17.37 -25.95 10.01
C ILE A 4 -18.83 -26.30 9.68
N GLY A 5 -19.10 -26.53 8.39
CA GLY A 5 -20.34 -27.15 7.96
C GLY A 5 -20.29 -28.65 8.22
N LEU A 6 -21.33 -29.24 8.77
CA LEU A 6 -21.48 -30.69 8.96
C LEU A 6 -22.69 -31.20 8.16
N LEU A 7 -22.44 -32.03 7.17
CA LEU A 7 -23.43 -32.79 6.43
C LEU A 7 -23.47 -34.20 7.02
N SER A 8 -24.47 -34.51 7.84
CA SER A 8 -24.68 -35.83 8.44
C SER A 8 -26.16 -36.05 8.76
N GLU A 9 -26.63 -37.27 8.56
CA GLU A 9 -27.94 -37.72 9.02
C GLU A 9 -27.94 -37.99 10.54
N ASP A 10 -26.75 -38.21 11.11
CA ASP A 10 -26.58 -38.49 12.56
C ASP A 10 -26.48 -37.18 13.35
N ARG A 11 -27.58 -36.77 13.97
CA ARG A 11 -27.63 -35.57 14.83
C ARG A 11 -26.76 -35.68 16.10
N ALA A 12 -26.46 -36.89 16.57
CA ALA A 12 -25.59 -37.08 17.72
C ALA A 12 -24.13 -36.75 17.39
N LEU A 13 -23.70 -36.96 16.15
CA LEU A 13 -22.35 -36.65 15.70
C LEU A 13 -22.01 -35.18 15.88
N LYS A 14 -22.94 -34.25 15.63
CA LYS A 14 -22.75 -32.82 15.88
C LYS A 14 -22.39 -32.54 17.33
N SER A 15 -23.16 -33.10 18.28
CA SER A 15 -22.94 -32.88 19.70
C SER A 15 -21.59 -33.42 20.17
N ILE A 16 -21.23 -34.61 19.67
CA ILE A 16 -19.94 -35.25 19.97
C ILE A 16 -18.78 -34.41 19.44
N LEU A 17 -18.83 -34.01 18.18
CA LEU A 17 -17.78 -33.21 17.56
C LEU A 17 -17.66 -31.80 18.18
N SER A 18 -18.78 -31.14 18.49
CA SER A 18 -18.76 -29.82 19.15
C SER A 18 -18.14 -29.89 20.55
N SER A 19 -18.43 -30.95 21.31
CA SER A 19 -17.87 -31.17 22.63
C SER A 19 -16.36 -31.50 22.56
N ALA A 20 -15.94 -32.29 21.57
CA ALA A 20 -14.57 -32.80 21.45
C ALA A 20 -13.59 -31.80 20.82
N LEU A 21 -14.03 -30.97 19.87
CA LEU A 21 -13.18 -30.00 19.17
C LEU A 21 -12.93 -28.70 19.96
N GLY A 22 -13.83 -28.37 20.90
CA GLY A 22 -13.66 -27.21 21.80
C GLY A 22 -14.12 -25.89 21.18
N LYS A 23 -13.85 -24.77 21.89
CA LYS A 23 -14.38 -23.43 21.59
C LYS A 23 -13.81 -22.76 20.32
N ASP A 24 -12.73 -23.30 19.76
CA ASP A 24 -12.09 -22.73 18.58
C ASP A 24 -12.85 -23.03 17.27
N PHE A 25 -13.79 -23.97 17.31
CA PHE A 25 -14.55 -24.45 16.16
C PHE A 25 -16.06 -24.29 16.38
N LEU A 26 -16.74 -23.72 15.39
CA LEU A 26 -18.19 -23.59 15.34
C LEU A 26 -18.78 -24.57 14.33
N ILE A 27 -19.49 -25.61 14.79
CA ILE A 27 -20.09 -26.62 13.93
C ILE A 27 -21.55 -26.25 13.64
N VAL A 28 -21.88 -26.10 12.35
CA VAL A 28 -23.22 -25.81 11.84
C VAL A 28 -23.70 -27.02 11.03
N LEU A 29 -24.91 -27.53 11.33
CA LEU A 29 -25.51 -28.57 10.48
C LEU A 29 -25.97 -27.96 9.17
N GLU A 30 -25.57 -28.58 8.06
CA GLU A 30 -26.02 -28.23 6.72
C GLU A 30 -26.95 -29.34 6.17
N SER A 31 -27.85 -28.97 5.23
CA SER A 31 -28.61 -29.91 4.43
C SER A 31 -28.15 -29.83 2.97
N LEU A 32 -28.19 -30.96 2.25
CA LEU A 32 -27.83 -31.04 0.83
C LEU A 32 -28.71 -30.17 -0.09
N GLU A 33 -29.91 -29.76 0.37
CA GLU A 33 -30.89 -29.01 -0.40
C GLU A 33 -30.70 -27.48 -0.41
N LEU A 34 -29.90 -26.93 0.54
CA LEU A 34 -29.70 -25.48 0.63
C LEU A 34 -28.56 -25.00 -0.28
N ARG A 35 -28.93 -24.40 -1.40
CA ARG A 35 -28.00 -23.79 -2.37
C ARG A 35 -27.34 -22.50 -1.87
N GLU A 36 -27.83 -21.89 -0.79
CA GLU A 36 -27.37 -20.61 -0.23
C GLU A 36 -27.07 -20.73 1.27
N THR A 37 -26.00 -21.44 1.63
CA THR A 37 -25.46 -21.38 3.00
C THR A 37 -24.31 -20.37 3.07
N PRO A 38 -24.18 -19.63 4.19
CA PRO A 38 -23.04 -18.73 4.37
C PRO A 38 -21.74 -19.52 4.21
N ALA A 39 -20.75 -18.90 3.58
CA ALA A 39 -19.46 -19.51 3.31
C ALA A 39 -18.88 -20.11 4.60
N ASN A 40 -18.92 -21.44 4.71
CA ASN A 40 -18.19 -22.16 5.75
C ASN A 40 -16.77 -22.40 5.26
N ASP A 41 -15.83 -22.24 6.18
CA ASP A 41 -14.41 -22.37 5.85
C ASP A 41 -14.03 -23.82 5.50
N VAL A 42 -14.66 -24.79 6.18
CA VAL A 42 -14.44 -26.23 5.98
C VAL A 42 -15.77 -26.97 6.06
N LEU A 43 -15.95 -27.99 5.22
CA LEU A 43 -17.12 -28.85 5.21
C LEU A 43 -16.75 -30.27 5.59
N ILE A 44 -17.41 -30.83 6.61
CA ILE A 44 -17.33 -32.24 6.97
C ILE A 44 -18.55 -32.96 6.38
N VAL A 45 -18.31 -34.00 5.62
CA VAL A 45 -19.36 -34.85 5.04
C VAL A 45 -19.25 -36.23 5.65
N ASP A 46 -20.31 -36.65 6.34
CA ASP A 46 -20.45 -38.00 6.92
C ASP A 46 -21.07 -38.93 5.87
N MET A 47 -20.33 -39.92 5.42
CA MET A 47 -20.77 -40.87 4.40
C MET A 47 -21.70 -41.96 4.94
N GLY A 48 -21.91 -42.03 6.28
CA GLY A 48 -22.77 -42.99 6.92
C GLY A 48 -22.25 -44.43 6.91
N PRO A 49 -22.88 -45.34 7.66
CA PRO A 49 -22.45 -46.73 7.75
C PRO A 49 -23.01 -47.64 6.64
N GLU A 50 -24.16 -47.31 6.05
CA GLU A 50 -24.76 -48.05 4.94
C GLU A 50 -25.41 -47.13 3.94
N PRO A 51 -24.90 -47.08 2.69
CA PRO A 51 -25.52 -46.27 1.65
C PRO A 51 -26.79 -46.98 1.10
N LYS A 52 -27.96 -46.37 1.25
CA LYS A 52 -29.18 -46.85 0.63
C LYS A 52 -29.14 -46.86 -0.90
N SER A 53 -28.25 -46.06 -1.53
CA SER A 53 -27.93 -46.09 -2.96
C SER A 53 -26.56 -45.47 -3.20
N LEU A 54 -25.48 -46.27 -3.21
CA LEU A 54 -24.12 -45.85 -3.43
C LEU A 54 -23.91 -44.97 -4.66
N PRO A 55 -24.51 -45.28 -5.84
CA PRO A 55 -24.36 -44.49 -7.08
C PRO A 55 -24.92 -43.06 -6.95
N GLU A 56 -26.11 -42.89 -6.36
CA GLU A 56 -26.76 -41.57 -6.23
C GLU A 56 -26.09 -40.67 -5.23
N GLN A 57 -25.60 -41.24 -4.11
CA GLN A 57 -24.81 -40.48 -3.12
C GLN A 57 -23.47 -40.05 -3.70
N MET A 58 -22.80 -40.90 -4.45
CA MET A 58 -21.55 -40.59 -5.12
C MET A 58 -21.70 -39.47 -6.13
N GLU A 59 -22.79 -39.47 -6.90
CA GLU A 59 -23.07 -38.39 -7.87
C GLU A 59 -23.38 -37.06 -7.20
N SER A 60 -24.16 -37.10 -6.12
CA SER A 60 -24.42 -35.91 -5.28
C SER A 60 -23.15 -35.35 -4.65
N LEU A 61 -22.26 -36.21 -4.16
CA LEU A 61 -20.97 -35.80 -3.55
C LEU A 61 -19.99 -35.28 -4.62
N ARG A 62 -19.96 -35.88 -5.81
CA ARG A 62 -19.19 -35.35 -6.94
C ARG A 62 -19.66 -33.96 -7.35
N SER A 63 -20.98 -33.76 -7.43
CA SER A 63 -21.58 -32.45 -7.71
C SER A 63 -21.24 -31.44 -6.62
N LEU A 64 -21.27 -31.83 -5.34
CA LEU A 64 -20.90 -30.97 -4.21
C LEU A 64 -19.44 -30.52 -4.28
N VAL A 65 -18.52 -31.46 -4.54
CA VAL A 65 -17.08 -31.14 -4.68
C VAL A 65 -16.84 -30.20 -5.88
N GLY A 66 -17.53 -30.41 -6.99
CA GLY A 66 -17.43 -29.56 -8.17
C GLY A 66 -18.04 -28.16 -8.01
N SER A 67 -19.11 -28.03 -7.20
CA SER A 67 -19.84 -26.76 -7.03
C SER A 67 -19.19 -25.82 -6.00
N ARG A 68 -18.30 -26.31 -5.13
CA ARG A 68 -17.65 -25.52 -4.06
C ARG A 68 -16.11 -25.58 -4.15
N PRO A 69 -15.49 -24.98 -5.16
CA PRO A 69 -14.04 -25.12 -5.41
C PRO A 69 -13.16 -24.46 -4.33
N THR A 70 -13.71 -23.56 -3.53
CA THR A 70 -13.01 -22.86 -2.44
C THR A 70 -13.11 -23.56 -1.09
N ALA A 71 -14.19 -24.32 -0.85
CA ALA A 71 -14.39 -25.00 0.42
C ALA A 71 -13.50 -26.27 0.50
N ALA A 72 -12.83 -26.45 1.64
CA ALA A 72 -12.12 -27.69 1.88
C ALA A 72 -13.07 -28.75 2.42
N ILE A 73 -13.29 -29.83 1.67
CA ILE A 73 -14.24 -30.90 2.00
C ILE A 73 -13.49 -32.08 2.63
N ILE A 74 -13.84 -32.44 3.88
CA ILE A 74 -13.33 -33.60 4.61
C ILE A 74 -14.41 -34.66 4.71
N LEU A 75 -14.10 -35.90 4.32
CA LEU A 75 -15.04 -37.00 4.37
C LEU A 75 -14.84 -37.83 5.63
N LEU A 76 -15.95 -38.24 6.28
CA LEU A 76 -15.94 -39.26 7.33
C LEU A 76 -16.47 -40.55 6.72
N ALA A 77 -15.64 -41.60 6.68
CA ALA A 77 -15.95 -42.85 6.02
C ALA A 77 -15.58 -44.06 6.85
N ASP A 78 -16.42 -45.08 6.84
CA ASP A 78 -16.09 -46.38 7.39
C ASP A 78 -15.14 -47.17 6.48
N ASP A 79 -14.56 -48.25 6.95
CA ASP A 79 -13.65 -49.11 6.18
C ASP A 79 -14.28 -49.63 4.88
N SER A 80 -15.59 -49.86 4.86
CA SER A 80 -16.36 -50.28 3.68
C SER A 80 -16.43 -49.20 2.59
N MET A 81 -16.38 -47.92 2.97
CA MET A 81 -16.49 -46.75 2.09
C MET A 81 -15.14 -46.15 1.71
N ARG A 82 -14.03 -46.76 2.16
CA ARG A 82 -12.66 -46.26 1.95
C ARG A 82 -12.31 -46.03 0.46
N SER A 83 -12.75 -46.95 -0.42
CA SER A 83 -12.49 -46.85 -1.86
C SER A 83 -13.22 -45.65 -2.47
N ALA A 84 -14.50 -45.47 -2.08
CA ALA A 84 -15.32 -44.34 -2.53
C ALA A 84 -14.79 -42.99 -2.02
N ALA A 85 -14.36 -42.91 -0.75
CA ALA A 85 -13.74 -41.74 -0.18
C ALA A 85 -12.42 -41.38 -0.89
N ALA A 86 -11.60 -42.36 -1.24
CA ALA A 86 -10.35 -42.14 -1.97
C ALA A 86 -10.61 -41.62 -3.42
N GLU A 87 -11.68 -42.07 -4.06
CA GLU A 87 -12.09 -41.53 -5.37
C GLU A 87 -12.53 -40.05 -5.27
N LEU A 88 -13.31 -39.69 -4.26
CA LEU A 88 -13.73 -38.29 -4.03
C LEU A 88 -12.52 -37.37 -3.70
N VAL A 89 -11.50 -37.86 -3.03
CA VAL A 89 -10.24 -37.11 -2.83
C VAL A 89 -9.55 -36.84 -4.16
N ARG A 90 -9.52 -37.82 -5.09
CA ARG A 90 -8.97 -37.59 -6.45
C ARG A 90 -9.77 -36.56 -7.25
N LEU A 91 -11.07 -36.43 -6.97
CA LEU A 91 -11.96 -35.46 -7.62
C LEU A 91 -11.91 -34.08 -6.98
N GLY A 92 -11.18 -33.88 -5.88
CA GLY A 92 -10.93 -32.56 -5.29
C GLY A 92 -11.35 -32.40 -3.82
N ALA A 93 -11.86 -33.44 -3.15
CA ALA A 93 -12.02 -33.39 -1.70
C ALA A 93 -10.65 -33.28 -1.01
N PHE A 94 -10.57 -32.55 0.11
CA PHE A 94 -9.32 -32.30 0.81
C PHE A 94 -8.71 -33.55 1.43
N GLY A 95 -9.56 -34.44 1.95
CA GLY A 95 -9.11 -35.70 2.54
C GLY A 95 -10.26 -36.46 3.17
N TYR A 96 -9.95 -37.63 3.76
CA TYR A 96 -10.92 -38.40 4.51
C TYR A 96 -10.37 -38.87 5.86
N CYS A 97 -11.26 -38.99 6.85
CA CYS A 97 -11.00 -39.58 8.16
C CYS A 97 -11.83 -40.84 8.33
N ARG A 98 -11.29 -41.81 9.09
CA ARG A 98 -12.04 -43.02 9.50
C ARG A 98 -13.18 -42.66 10.49
N ARG A 99 -14.31 -43.31 10.38
CA ARG A 99 -15.40 -43.22 11.36
C ARG A 99 -15.32 -44.36 12.37
N PRO A 100 -15.40 -44.09 13.74
CA PRO A 100 -15.38 -42.77 14.35
C PRO A 100 -14.02 -42.08 14.24
N PRO A 101 -13.99 -40.74 14.05
CA PRO A 101 -12.72 -40.03 13.84
C PRO A 101 -11.92 -39.94 15.13
N SER A 102 -10.60 -40.12 15.02
CA SER A 102 -9.66 -39.67 16.05
C SER A 102 -9.73 -38.15 16.14
N ILE A 103 -10.09 -37.61 17.29
CA ILE A 103 -10.26 -36.16 17.49
C ILE A 103 -8.94 -35.41 17.22
N ARG A 104 -7.81 -36.00 17.59
CA ARG A 104 -6.49 -35.42 17.33
C ARG A 104 -6.22 -35.28 15.83
N ASP A 105 -6.47 -36.33 15.05
CA ASP A 105 -6.21 -36.36 13.61
C ASP A 105 -7.21 -35.49 12.87
N LEU A 106 -8.48 -35.51 13.27
CA LEU A 106 -9.51 -34.65 12.71
C LEU A 106 -9.18 -33.15 12.94
N LYS A 107 -8.75 -32.79 14.15
CA LYS A 107 -8.36 -31.41 14.48
C LYS A 107 -7.18 -30.94 13.63
N ALA A 108 -6.15 -31.78 13.48
CA ALA A 108 -5.00 -31.46 12.63
C ALA A 108 -5.40 -31.30 11.14
N MET A 109 -6.31 -32.14 10.66
CA MET A 109 -6.83 -32.08 9.30
C MET A 109 -7.70 -30.83 9.07
N LEU A 110 -8.53 -30.46 10.03
CA LEU A 110 -9.38 -29.26 9.98
C LEU A 110 -8.53 -27.97 9.88
N LEU A 111 -7.46 -27.87 10.67
CA LEU A 111 -6.56 -26.72 10.61
C LEU A 111 -5.89 -26.59 9.24
N ARG A 112 -5.35 -27.69 8.71
CA ARG A 112 -4.74 -27.71 7.36
C ARG A 112 -5.76 -27.42 6.26
N ALA A 113 -6.99 -27.93 6.40
CA ALA A 113 -8.09 -27.69 5.48
C ALA A 113 -8.49 -26.22 5.45
N TYR A 114 -8.53 -25.57 6.62
CA TYR A 114 -8.82 -24.15 6.77
C TYR A 114 -7.72 -23.28 6.10
N GLU A 115 -6.45 -23.55 6.39
CA GLU A 115 -5.32 -22.87 5.75
C GLU A 115 -5.37 -23.00 4.22
N ASN A 116 -5.65 -24.21 3.70
CA ASN A 116 -5.77 -24.44 2.26
C ASN A 116 -6.94 -23.69 1.62
N ALA A 117 -8.11 -23.65 2.30
CA ALA A 117 -9.28 -22.90 1.85
C ALA A 117 -9.00 -21.39 1.83
N SER A 118 -8.36 -20.86 2.87
CA SER A 118 -7.95 -19.44 2.94
C SER A 118 -7.00 -19.06 1.82
N LEU A 119 -5.96 -19.87 1.57
CA LEU A 119 -5.01 -19.64 0.47
C LEU A 119 -5.69 -19.69 -0.90
N LYS A 120 -6.62 -20.65 -1.13
CA LYS A 120 -7.39 -20.71 -2.38
C LYS A 120 -8.27 -19.49 -2.57
N LEU A 121 -8.91 -19.00 -1.52
CA LEU A 121 -9.72 -17.78 -1.56
C LEU A 121 -8.87 -16.54 -1.86
N GLU A 122 -7.69 -16.43 -1.26
CA GLU A 122 -6.74 -15.36 -1.55
C GLU A 122 -6.25 -15.40 -3.00
N LEU A 123 -5.94 -16.60 -3.52
CA LEU A 123 -5.56 -16.78 -4.93
C LEU A 123 -6.71 -16.41 -5.88
N GLN A 124 -7.95 -16.81 -5.58
CA GLN A 124 -9.11 -16.43 -6.39
C GLN A 124 -9.38 -14.93 -6.33
N ASN A 125 -9.29 -14.32 -5.16
CA ASN A 125 -9.41 -12.87 -5.00
C ASN A 125 -8.29 -12.13 -5.76
N ALA A 126 -7.07 -12.68 -5.79
CA ALA A 126 -5.97 -12.13 -6.57
C ALA A 126 -6.20 -12.27 -8.09
N GLN A 127 -6.84 -13.36 -8.55
CA GLN A 127 -7.19 -13.58 -9.96
C GLN A 127 -8.43 -12.79 -10.41
N GLN A 128 -9.35 -12.46 -9.50
CA GLN A 128 -10.53 -11.63 -9.75
C GLN A 128 -10.25 -10.13 -9.63
N ARG A 129 -9.02 -9.74 -9.26
CA ARG A 129 -8.62 -8.32 -9.32
C ARG A 129 -8.83 -7.84 -10.74
N PRO A 130 -9.55 -6.72 -10.95
CA PRO A 130 -9.69 -6.15 -12.28
C PRO A 130 -8.30 -5.99 -12.87
N LYS A 131 -8.09 -6.53 -14.09
CA LYS A 131 -6.83 -6.29 -14.80
C LYS A 131 -6.62 -4.78 -14.84
N PRO A 132 -5.37 -4.29 -14.64
CA PRO A 132 -5.08 -2.87 -14.76
C PRO A 132 -5.69 -2.36 -16.06
N VAL A 133 -6.51 -1.32 -15.97
CA VAL A 133 -7.06 -0.69 -17.19
C VAL A 133 -5.87 0.01 -17.85
N PRO A 134 -5.64 -0.17 -19.17
CA PRO A 134 -4.48 0.39 -19.87
C PRO A 134 -4.20 1.87 -19.59
N ALA A 135 -5.25 2.66 -19.34
CA ALA A 135 -5.13 4.07 -19.01
C ALA A 135 -4.67 4.37 -17.57
N CYS A 136 -4.65 3.36 -16.69
CA CYS A 136 -4.12 3.44 -15.32
C CYS A 136 -2.78 2.67 -15.18
N ASP A 137 -2.17 2.21 -16.27
CA ASP A 137 -0.97 1.35 -16.26
C ASP A 137 0.24 1.95 -15.53
N ARG A 138 0.28 3.28 -15.41
CA ARG A 138 1.33 3.97 -14.65
C ARG A 138 1.03 4.13 -13.16
N MET A 139 -0.20 3.86 -12.72
CA MET A 139 -0.57 3.88 -11.30
C MET A 139 -0.51 2.47 -10.74
N ILE A 140 0.44 2.22 -9.85
CA ILE A 140 0.68 0.93 -9.22
C ILE A 140 0.04 0.92 -7.84
N GLY A 141 -0.64 -0.17 -7.51
CA GLY A 141 -1.22 -0.42 -6.20
C GLY A 141 -2.51 -1.22 -6.27
N SER A 142 -2.62 -2.16 -5.36
CA SER A 142 -3.76 -3.07 -5.24
C SER A 142 -4.52 -2.90 -3.93
N SER A 143 -4.09 -1.97 -3.07
CA SER A 143 -4.71 -1.69 -1.78
C SER A 143 -6.16 -1.21 -1.91
N PRO A 144 -7.02 -1.44 -0.91
CA PRO A 144 -8.40 -0.97 -0.92
C PRO A 144 -8.53 0.54 -1.14
N LYS A 145 -7.61 1.36 -0.59
CA LYS A 145 -7.58 2.81 -0.82
C LYS A 145 -7.32 3.15 -2.29
N MET A 146 -6.37 2.47 -2.94
CA MET A 146 -6.11 2.68 -4.37
C MET A 146 -7.27 2.20 -5.24
N GLN A 147 -7.95 1.11 -4.88
CA GLN A 147 -9.15 0.68 -5.60
C GLN A 147 -10.26 1.74 -5.57
N GLN A 148 -10.47 2.40 -4.42
CA GLN A 148 -11.41 3.54 -4.31
C GLN A 148 -11.02 4.70 -5.24
N VAL A 149 -9.72 5.01 -5.33
CA VAL A 149 -9.20 6.04 -6.25
C VAL A 149 -9.49 5.63 -7.71
N TYR A 150 -9.18 4.39 -8.11
CA TYR A 150 -9.45 3.90 -9.46
C TYR A 150 -10.95 3.95 -9.82
N ASP A 151 -11.82 3.55 -8.91
CA ASP A 151 -13.26 3.60 -9.14
C ASP A 151 -13.77 5.04 -9.29
N LEU A 152 -13.24 5.96 -8.47
CA LEU A 152 -13.60 7.36 -8.56
C LEU A 152 -13.07 7.99 -9.86
N VAL A 153 -11.83 7.69 -10.25
CA VAL A 153 -11.23 8.11 -11.52
C VAL A 153 -12.08 7.67 -12.70
N ARG A 154 -12.53 6.40 -12.73
CA ARG A 154 -13.39 5.88 -13.82
C ARG A 154 -14.73 6.63 -13.91
N ARG A 155 -15.37 6.89 -12.75
CA ARG A 155 -16.66 7.61 -12.71
C ARG A 155 -16.50 9.05 -13.16
N VAL A 156 -15.44 9.72 -12.69
CA VAL A 156 -15.19 11.12 -12.99
C VAL A 156 -14.70 11.34 -14.41
N ALA A 157 -13.96 10.38 -14.98
CA ALA A 157 -13.46 10.47 -16.36
C ALA A 157 -14.57 10.67 -17.40
N ALA A 158 -15.74 10.04 -17.19
CA ALA A 158 -16.89 10.14 -18.08
C ALA A 158 -17.62 11.49 -18.03
N ILE A 159 -17.34 12.33 -17.00
CA ILE A 159 -18.07 13.58 -16.74
C ILE A 159 -17.18 14.76 -17.06
N ASN A 160 -17.71 15.78 -17.76
CA ASN A 160 -16.98 17.02 -18.04
C ASN A 160 -17.08 18.02 -16.87
N ALA A 161 -16.72 17.60 -15.65
CA ALA A 161 -16.68 18.46 -14.48
C ALA A 161 -15.22 18.76 -14.07
N SER A 162 -15.04 19.88 -13.33
CA SER A 162 -13.76 20.17 -12.67
C SER A 162 -13.46 19.13 -11.61
N VAL A 163 -12.20 18.74 -11.50
CA VAL A 163 -11.70 17.74 -10.54
C VAL A 163 -10.65 18.40 -9.67
N LEU A 164 -10.72 18.14 -8.36
CA LEU A 164 -9.70 18.54 -7.40
C LEU A 164 -9.04 17.28 -6.82
N VAL A 165 -7.76 17.11 -7.06
CA VAL A 165 -6.94 16.02 -6.51
C VAL A 165 -6.18 16.56 -5.31
N ILE A 166 -6.43 15.97 -4.14
CA ILE A 166 -5.77 16.37 -2.88
C ILE A 166 -4.87 15.22 -2.42
N GLY A 167 -3.67 15.52 -1.95
CA GLY A 167 -2.76 14.55 -1.40
C GLY A 167 -1.38 15.13 -1.21
N GLU A 168 -0.59 14.49 -0.34
CA GLU A 168 0.78 14.92 -0.04
C GLU A 168 1.66 14.99 -1.29
N SER A 169 2.80 15.66 -1.18
CA SER A 169 3.79 15.69 -2.25
C SER A 169 4.28 14.26 -2.55
N GLY A 170 4.45 13.93 -3.83
CA GLY A 170 4.95 12.64 -4.26
C GLY A 170 3.95 11.46 -4.21
N THR A 171 2.64 11.70 -3.95
CA THR A 171 1.61 10.63 -3.95
C THR A 171 1.16 10.19 -5.35
N GLY A 172 1.51 10.94 -6.41
CA GLY A 172 1.13 10.65 -7.79
C GLY A 172 -0.10 11.43 -8.29
N LYS A 173 -0.37 12.63 -7.77
CA LYS A 173 -1.51 13.48 -8.19
C LYS A 173 -1.56 13.71 -9.71
N GLU A 174 -0.42 13.89 -10.36
CA GLU A 174 -0.34 14.04 -11.81
C GLU A 174 -0.75 12.76 -12.55
N LEU A 175 -0.35 11.58 -12.05
CA LEU A 175 -0.77 10.29 -12.62
C LEU A 175 -2.29 10.11 -12.54
N ILE A 176 -2.91 10.54 -11.44
CA ILE A 176 -4.37 10.54 -11.29
C ILE A 176 -5.01 11.47 -12.32
N ALA A 177 -4.48 12.68 -12.50
CA ALA A 177 -4.98 13.62 -13.49
C ALA A 177 -4.85 13.11 -14.93
N ASN A 178 -3.72 12.50 -15.26
CA ASN A 178 -3.48 11.81 -16.53
C ASN A 178 -4.47 10.65 -16.75
N ALA A 179 -4.74 9.84 -15.73
CA ALA A 179 -5.71 8.76 -15.82
C ALA A 179 -7.14 9.28 -16.06
N VAL A 180 -7.54 10.36 -15.37
CA VAL A 180 -8.84 11.02 -15.60
C VAL A 180 -8.97 11.52 -17.05
N HIS A 181 -7.89 12.05 -17.63
CA HIS A 181 -7.84 12.50 -19.02
C HIS A 181 -7.95 11.30 -19.98
N ASN A 182 -7.07 10.31 -19.82
CA ASN A 182 -6.92 9.18 -20.74
C ASN A 182 -8.14 8.26 -20.77
N LEU A 183 -8.86 8.11 -19.65
CA LEU A 183 -10.12 7.37 -19.56
C LEU A 183 -11.33 8.22 -19.99
N GLY A 184 -11.15 9.51 -20.20
CA GLY A 184 -12.21 10.44 -20.55
C GLY A 184 -12.46 10.54 -22.05
N THR A 185 -13.52 11.28 -22.41
CA THR A 185 -13.91 11.54 -23.80
C THR A 185 -12.91 12.42 -24.57
N ARG A 186 -11.91 12.96 -23.87
CA ARG A 186 -10.90 13.89 -24.43
C ARG A 186 -9.51 13.26 -24.54
N SER A 187 -9.40 11.94 -24.44
CA SER A 187 -8.13 11.19 -24.46
C SER A 187 -7.26 11.45 -25.70
N ASN A 188 -7.89 11.78 -26.82
CA ASN A 188 -7.20 12.12 -28.07
C ASN A 188 -6.86 13.62 -28.20
N CYS A 189 -7.20 14.45 -27.21
CA CYS A 189 -6.93 15.89 -27.19
C CYS A 189 -5.69 16.18 -26.33
N PRO A 190 -5.11 17.39 -26.40
CA PRO A 190 -3.94 17.74 -25.62
C PRO A 190 -4.17 17.65 -24.10
N PHE A 191 -3.21 17.09 -23.36
CA PHE A 191 -3.07 17.20 -21.91
C PHE A 191 -1.95 18.21 -21.63
N VAL A 192 -2.32 19.37 -21.07
CA VAL A 192 -1.37 20.43 -20.73
C VAL A 192 -1.25 20.47 -19.22
N ALA A 193 -0.03 20.33 -18.71
CA ALA A 193 0.25 20.37 -17.27
C ALA A 193 1.04 21.64 -16.91
N VAL A 194 0.69 22.22 -15.76
CA VAL A 194 1.40 23.37 -15.20
C VAL A 194 1.51 23.23 -13.69
N SER A 195 2.70 23.45 -13.16
CA SER A 195 2.91 23.58 -11.71
C SER A 195 2.91 25.06 -11.34
N CYS A 196 1.90 25.49 -10.59
CA CYS A 196 1.76 26.89 -10.19
C CYS A 196 2.89 27.32 -9.25
N GLY A 197 3.42 26.42 -8.42
CA GLY A 197 4.54 26.71 -7.53
C GLY A 197 5.91 26.81 -8.22
N ALA A 198 6.03 26.27 -9.44
CA ALA A 198 7.31 26.32 -10.18
C ALA A 198 7.50 27.62 -10.99
N ILE A 199 6.43 28.42 -11.16
CA ILE A 199 6.46 29.66 -11.95
C ILE A 199 6.39 30.86 -11.00
N PRO A 200 7.28 31.87 -11.15
CA PRO A 200 7.19 33.09 -10.36
C PRO A 200 5.79 33.73 -10.45
N GLU A 201 5.28 34.25 -9.30
CA GLU A 201 3.95 34.85 -9.20
C GLU A 201 3.69 35.90 -10.28
N THR A 202 4.70 36.70 -10.62
CA THR A 202 4.63 37.75 -11.65
C THR A 202 4.45 37.22 -13.07
N LEU A 203 4.79 35.96 -13.34
CA LEU A 203 4.73 35.34 -14.66
C LEU A 203 3.56 34.34 -14.80
N ILE A 204 3.02 33.81 -13.70
CA ILE A 204 1.98 32.78 -13.75
C ILE A 204 0.74 33.25 -14.51
N GLU A 205 0.32 34.51 -14.34
CA GLU A 205 -0.79 35.06 -15.10
C GLU A 205 -0.52 35.09 -16.60
N ALA A 206 0.69 35.50 -17.02
CA ALA A 206 1.08 35.55 -18.43
C ALA A 206 1.18 34.14 -19.04
N GLU A 207 1.63 33.17 -18.29
CA GLU A 207 1.65 31.76 -18.72
C GLU A 207 0.23 31.18 -18.84
N LEU A 208 -0.65 31.40 -17.88
CA LEU A 208 -2.01 30.86 -17.89
C LEU A 208 -2.89 31.50 -18.98
N PHE A 209 -2.95 32.85 -19.01
CA PHE A 209 -3.88 33.58 -19.85
C PHE A 209 -3.27 33.98 -21.20
N GLY A 210 -1.94 34.01 -21.32
CA GLY A 210 -1.23 34.60 -22.46
C GLY A 210 -1.20 36.14 -22.42
N HIS A 211 -0.49 36.74 -23.31
CA HIS A 211 -0.41 38.21 -23.42
C HIS A 211 -0.33 38.68 -24.87
N ASP A 212 -0.86 39.86 -25.16
CA ASP A 212 -0.67 40.56 -26.39
C ASP A 212 0.60 41.47 -26.34
N LYS A 213 1.04 41.93 -27.47
CA LYS A 213 2.21 42.84 -27.58
C LYS A 213 1.99 44.11 -26.75
N GLY A 214 2.95 44.43 -25.86
CA GLY A 214 2.88 45.64 -25.02
C GLY A 214 2.01 45.47 -23.74
N ALA A 215 1.62 44.29 -23.37
CA ALA A 215 0.82 44.04 -22.17
C ALA A 215 1.54 44.43 -20.86
N PHE A 216 2.87 44.34 -20.81
CA PHE A 216 3.73 44.82 -19.72
C PHE A 216 5.13 45.17 -20.24
N THR A 217 5.92 45.87 -19.42
CA THR A 217 7.26 46.31 -19.78
C THR A 217 8.18 45.15 -20.17
N GLY A 218 8.71 45.14 -21.41
CA GLY A 218 9.58 44.09 -21.93
C GLY A 218 8.90 43.07 -22.85
N THR A 219 7.59 43.13 -23.08
CA THR A 219 6.93 42.23 -24.04
C THR A 219 7.09 42.70 -25.48
N VAL A 220 7.91 41.95 -26.26
CA VAL A 220 8.18 42.26 -27.67
C VAL A 220 7.16 41.60 -28.61
N GLY A 221 6.48 40.53 -28.20
CA GLY A 221 5.51 39.76 -28.97
C GLY A 221 4.26 39.34 -28.23
N ALA A 222 3.27 38.83 -28.94
CA ALA A 222 2.12 38.15 -28.33
C ALA A 222 2.48 36.69 -28.03
N ARG A 223 1.95 36.13 -26.89
CA ARG A 223 2.14 34.73 -26.54
C ARG A 223 0.83 34.09 -26.16
N VAL A 224 0.58 32.91 -26.67
CA VAL A 224 -0.62 32.09 -26.37
C VAL A 224 -0.48 31.49 -24.98
N GLY A 225 -1.50 31.63 -24.13
CA GLY A 225 -1.52 31.10 -22.79
C GLY A 225 -1.92 29.60 -22.72
N LEU A 226 -1.63 28.95 -21.59
CA LEU A 226 -1.89 27.53 -21.38
C LEU A 226 -3.38 27.17 -21.46
N LEU A 227 -4.29 28.06 -21.04
CA LEU A 227 -5.74 27.89 -21.18
C LEU A 227 -6.15 27.79 -22.66
N GLU A 228 -5.50 28.53 -23.55
CA GLU A 228 -5.76 28.50 -24.98
C GLU A 228 -5.05 27.29 -25.64
N GLN A 229 -3.81 26.95 -25.22
CA GLN A 229 -3.06 25.79 -25.71
C GLN A 229 -3.77 24.45 -25.40
N ALA A 230 -4.43 24.34 -24.26
CA ALA A 230 -5.19 23.14 -23.90
C ALA A 230 -6.38 22.88 -24.86
N GLY A 231 -6.86 23.92 -25.58
CA GLY A 231 -7.91 23.78 -26.59
C GLY A 231 -9.16 23.05 -26.06
N GLU A 232 -9.53 21.96 -26.72
CA GLU A 232 -10.62 21.07 -26.29
C GLU A 232 -10.15 19.94 -25.36
N GLY A 233 -8.87 19.91 -25.02
CA GLY A 233 -8.23 18.93 -24.16
C GLY A 233 -8.45 19.16 -22.67
N THR A 234 -7.40 18.92 -21.88
CA THR A 234 -7.40 19.06 -20.44
C THR A 234 -6.23 19.94 -20.01
N LEU A 235 -6.49 20.91 -19.13
CA LEU A 235 -5.46 21.65 -18.41
C LEU A 235 -5.39 21.13 -16.97
N PHE A 236 -4.23 20.61 -16.61
CA PHE A 236 -3.91 20.20 -15.24
C PHE A 236 -3.09 21.30 -14.56
N MET A 237 -3.58 21.78 -13.44
CA MET A 237 -2.95 22.81 -12.62
C MET A 237 -2.53 22.21 -11.28
N ASP A 238 -1.25 21.92 -11.13
CA ASP A 238 -0.69 21.43 -9.86
C ASP A 238 -0.37 22.60 -8.93
N GLU A 239 -0.44 22.34 -7.63
CA GLU A 239 -0.20 23.31 -6.55
C GLU A 239 -1.06 24.58 -6.68
N ILE A 240 -2.38 24.39 -6.88
CA ILE A 240 -3.34 25.48 -7.05
C ILE A 240 -3.37 26.46 -5.85
N GLY A 241 -2.97 26.00 -4.66
CA GLY A 241 -2.88 26.84 -3.46
C GLY A 241 -1.79 27.92 -3.53
N GLU A 242 -0.80 27.79 -4.43
CA GLU A 242 0.28 28.75 -4.61
C GLU A 242 -0.13 30.00 -5.43
N LEU A 243 -1.35 30.01 -5.96
CA LEU A 243 -1.83 31.15 -6.73
C LEU A 243 -2.09 32.37 -5.84
N SER A 244 -1.64 33.55 -6.29
CA SER A 244 -1.99 34.80 -5.62
C SER A 244 -3.50 35.09 -5.67
N LEU A 245 -3.99 35.85 -4.70
CA LEU A 245 -5.41 36.24 -4.65
C LEU A 245 -5.88 36.94 -5.92
N ALA A 246 -4.99 37.71 -6.57
CA ALA A 246 -5.31 38.38 -7.84
C ALA A 246 -5.53 37.37 -8.97
N THR A 247 -4.66 36.36 -9.09
CA THR A 247 -4.79 35.27 -10.08
C THR A 247 -6.01 34.39 -9.78
N GLN A 248 -6.30 34.13 -8.50
CA GLN A 248 -7.51 33.41 -8.09
C GLN A 248 -8.80 34.10 -8.54
N VAL A 249 -8.88 35.47 -8.46
CA VAL A 249 -10.04 36.22 -8.96
C VAL A 249 -10.22 36.04 -10.47
N LYS A 250 -9.14 36.10 -11.24
CA LYS A 250 -9.19 35.90 -12.69
C LYS A 250 -9.61 34.48 -13.04
N LEU A 251 -9.04 33.48 -12.37
CA LEU A 251 -9.40 32.08 -12.57
C LEU A 251 -10.87 31.81 -12.22
N LEU A 252 -11.38 32.41 -11.15
CA LEU A 252 -12.81 32.31 -10.79
C LEU A 252 -13.71 32.83 -11.92
N ARG A 253 -13.37 33.98 -12.51
CA ARG A 253 -14.16 34.55 -13.64
C ARG A 253 -14.16 33.58 -14.83
N VAL A 254 -13.00 32.98 -15.16
CA VAL A 254 -12.87 31.98 -16.23
C VAL A 254 -13.76 30.77 -15.98
N LEU A 255 -13.79 30.27 -14.72
CA LEU A 255 -14.62 29.12 -14.34
C LEU A 255 -16.13 29.44 -14.38
N GLN A 256 -16.52 30.68 -14.10
CA GLN A 256 -17.92 31.13 -14.09
C GLN A 256 -18.43 31.42 -15.49
N GLN A 257 -17.67 32.23 -16.27
CA GLN A 257 -18.07 32.71 -17.57
C GLN A 257 -17.73 31.74 -18.71
N ARG A 258 -16.79 30.80 -18.48
CA ARG A 258 -16.27 29.87 -19.49
C ARG A 258 -15.59 30.60 -20.66
N GLU A 259 -15.07 31.80 -20.37
CA GLU A 259 -14.30 32.63 -21.31
C GLU A 259 -13.24 33.42 -20.54
N PHE A 260 -12.21 33.84 -21.27
CA PHE A 260 -11.08 34.64 -20.74
C PHE A 260 -10.53 35.58 -21.82
N SER A 261 -9.67 36.50 -21.43
CA SER A 261 -8.91 37.34 -22.34
C SER A 261 -7.42 37.27 -22.04
N ARG A 262 -6.60 37.48 -23.04
CA ARG A 262 -5.16 37.65 -22.86
C ARG A 262 -4.87 38.93 -22.09
N LEU A 263 -3.74 38.96 -21.40
CA LEU A 263 -3.27 40.18 -20.73
C LEU A 263 -3.03 41.30 -21.78
N GLY A 264 -3.55 42.49 -21.51
CA GLY A 264 -3.49 43.61 -22.45
C GLY A 264 -4.51 43.55 -23.58
N SER A 265 -5.44 42.60 -23.58
CA SER A 265 -6.46 42.43 -24.62
C SER A 265 -7.87 42.36 -24.01
N ASN A 266 -8.85 42.91 -24.76
CA ASN A 266 -10.27 42.80 -24.41
C ASN A 266 -11.01 41.70 -25.21
N ARG A 267 -10.27 40.97 -26.08
CA ARG A 267 -10.85 39.91 -26.90
C ARG A 267 -11.16 38.71 -26.03
N LEU A 268 -12.44 38.31 -25.96
CA LEU A 268 -12.89 37.14 -25.26
C LEU A 268 -12.57 35.86 -26.04
N ILE A 269 -12.04 34.89 -25.35
CA ILE A 269 -11.66 33.57 -25.86
C ILE A 269 -12.44 32.52 -25.05
N PRO A 270 -13.25 31.64 -25.68
CA PRO A 270 -14.01 30.63 -24.94
C PRO A 270 -13.11 29.58 -24.33
N LEU A 271 -13.32 29.24 -23.07
CA LEU A 271 -12.67 28.12 -22.39
C LEU A 271 -13.34 26.80 -22.79
N LYS A 272 -12.68 26.03 -23.64
CA LYS A 272 -13.13 24.71 -24.08
C LYS A 272 -12.52 23.58 -23.25
N ALA A 273 -11.36 23.82 -22.64
CA ALA A 273 -10.62 22.82 -21.87
C ALA A 273 -11.38 22.34 -20.64
N ARG A 274 -11.19 21.08 -20.30
CA ARG A 274 -11.49 20.53 -18.98
C ARG A 274 -10.38 20.95 -18.01
N LEU A 275 -10.76 21.34 -16.78
CA LEU A 275 -9.78 21.74 -15.76
C LEU A 275 -9.69 20.66 -14.67
N ILE A 276 -8.45 20.28 -14.35
CA ILE A 276 -8.12 19.42 -13.23
C ILE A 276 -7.13 20.19 -12.36
N PHE A 277 -7.40 20.24 -11.07
CA PHE A 277 -6.58 20.95 -10.09
C PHE A 277 -5.95 19.96 -9.12
N ALA A 278 -4.76 20.26 -8.63
CA ALA A 278 -4.15 19.48 -7.58
C ALA A 278 -3.50 20.38 -6.52
N THR A 279 -3.40 19.86 -5.29
CA THR A 279 -2.71 20.51 -4.20
C THR A 279 -2.35 19.52 -3.09
N HIS A 280 -1.30 19.83 -2.34
CA HIS A 280 -0.98 19.17 -1.08
C HIS A 280 -1.46 19.96 0.14
N GLN A 281 -1.91 21.21 -0.06
CA GLN A 281 -2.32 22.13 1.00
C GLN A 281 -3.79 21.92 1.38
N ASP A 282 -4.12 22.19 2.63
CA ASP A 282 -5.52 22.27 3.06
C ASP A 282 -6.14 23.60 2.62
N LEU A 283 -6.86 23.55 1.49
CA LEU A 283 -7.52 24.74 0.95
C LEU A 283 -8.61 25.30 1.88
N ALA A 284 -9.23 24.46 2.73
CA ALA A 284 -10.25 24.94 3.68
C ALA A 284 -9.61 25.77 4.79
N GLU A 285 -8.44 25.33 5.28
CA GLU A 285 -7.66 26.11 6.24
C GLU A 285 -7.13 27.41 5.61
N MET A 286 -6.65 27.35 4.35
CA MET A 286 -6.23 28.54 3.62
C MET A 286 -7.36 29.55 3.41
N VAL A 287 -8.60 29.09 3.20
CA VAL A 287 -9.78 29.97 3.16
C VAL A 287 -9.99 30.65 4.51
N ALA A 288 -9.88 29.91 5.61
CA ALA A 288 -10.02 30.49 6.96
C ALA A 288 -8.92 31.53 7.27
N GLN A 289 -7.70 31.32 6.72
CA GLN A 289 -6.57 32.25 6.83
C GLN A 289 -6.63 33.43 5.84
N GLY A 290 -7.63 33.47 4.95
CA GLY A 290 -7.72 34.50 3.90
C GLY A 290 -6.70 34.40 2.76
N LYS A 291 -5.96 33.28 2.66
CA LYS A 291 -4.96 33.01 1.60
C LYS A 291 -5.57 32.41 0.34
N PHE A 292 -6.73 31.79 0.46
CA PHE A 292 -7.49 31.26 -0.66
C PHE A 292 -8.93 31.78 -0.62
N ARG A 293 -9.48 32.09 -1.78
CA ARG A 293 -10.85 32.62 -1.85
C ARG A 293 -11.88 31.51 -1.68
N GLN A 294 -12.88 31.76 -0.85
CA GLN A 294 -13.95 30.81 -0.59
C GLN A 294 -14.81 30.51 -1.84
N ASP A 295 -15.07 31.53 -2.67
CA ASP A 295 -15.84 31.38 -3.90
C ASP A 295 -15.13 30.48 -4.94
N LEU A 296 -13.82 30.64 -5.09
CA LEU A 296 -13.02 29.76 -5.92
C LEU A 296 -12.96 28.33 -5.38
N TYR A 297 -12.77 28.17 -4.06
CA TYR A 297 -12.74 26.85 -3.42
C TYR A 297 -14.00 26.03 -3.77
N TYR A 298 -15.20 26.61 -3.57
CA TYR A 298 -16.44 25.90 -3.92
C TYR A 298 -16.59 25.63 -5.42
N ARG A 299 -15.99 26.44 -6.28
CA ARG A 299 -16.07 26.26 -7.73
C ARG A 299 -15.15 25.18 -8.26
N ILE A 300 -13.99 24.94 -7.64
CA ILE A 300 -13.06 23.89 -8.03
C ILE A 300 -13.32 22.56 -7.31
N ASN A 301 -13.86 22.60 -6.11
CA ASN A 301 -14.15 21.42 -5.28
C ASN A 301 -15.52 20.80 -5.62
N VAL A 302 -15.75 20.51 -6.92
CA VAL A 302 -16.97 19.84 -7.39
C VAL A 302 -16.82 18.33 -7.27
N MET A 303 -15.69 17.80 -7.76
CA MET A 303 -15.33 16.38 -7.68
C MET A 303 -13.96 16.28 -7.04
N ARG A 304 -13.92 15.71 -5.82
CA ARG A 304 -12.69 15.54 -5.06
C ARG A 304 -12.17 14.12 -5.19
N ILE A 305 -10.87 13.98 -5.43
CA ILE A 305 -10.14 12.71 -5.40
C ILE A 305 -9.02 12.86 -4.37
N ASP A 306 -9.05 12.03 -3.33
CA ASP A 306 -7.99 12.00 -2.32
C ASP A 306 -6.94 10.96 -2.73
N ALA A 307 -5.70 11.42 -2.97
CA ALA A 307 -4.57 10.56 -3.27
C ALA A 307 -3.95 10.07 -1.95
N PRO A 308 -4.05 8.77 -1.62
CA PRO A 308 -3.57 8.26 -0.34
C PRO A 308 -2.04 8.35 -0.26
N SER A 309 -1.53 8.68 0.93
CA SER A 309 -0.11 8.63 1.23
C SER A 309 0.41 7.19 1.20
N LEU A 310 1.71 7.00 0.97
CA LEU A 310 2.30 5.66 0.86
C LEU A 310 2.17 4.87 2.18
N ARG A 311 2.30 5.55 3.33
CA ARG A 311 2.09 4.96 4.67
C ARG A 311 0.66 4.47 4.92
N GLU A 312 -0.33 5.00 4.19
CA GLU A 312 -1.72 4.55 4.27
C GLU A 312 -2.03 3.33 3.38
N ARG A 313 -1.06 2.93 2.54
CA ARG A 313 -1.16 1.77 1.63
C ARG A 313 0.10 0.89 1.68
N PRO A 314 0.50 0.40 2.88
CA PRO A 314 1.76 -0.33 3.04
C PRO A 314 1.83 -1.61 2.20
N GLY A 315 0.69 -2.21 1.86
CA GLY A 315 0.63 -3.39 0.99
C GLY A 315 1.04 -3.13 -0.47
N ASP A 316 1.02 -1.86 -0.93
CA ASP A 316 1.40 -1.50 -2.29
C ASP A 316 2.92 -1.27 -2.42
N LEU A 317 3.62 -1.01 -1.31
CA LEU A 317 5.04 -0.65 -1.31
C LEU A 317 5.93 -1.71 -1.98
N PRO A 318 5.80 -3.02 -1.70
CA PRO A 318 6.64 -4.03 -2.36
C PRO A 318 6.45 -4.06 -3.88
N GLU A 319 5.21 -3.87 -4.36
CA GLU A 319 4.89 -3.85 -5.78
C GLU A 319 5.52 -2.61 -6.47
N ILE A 320 5.41 -1.44 -5.84
CA ILE A 320 5.98 -0.17 -6.32
C ILE A 320 7.51 -0.25 -6.32
N ALA A 321 8.13 -0.73 -5.23
CA ALA A 321 9.58 -0.88 -5.14
C ALA A 321 10.13 -1.84 -6.20
N THR A 322 9.44 -2.97 -6.44
CA THR A 322 9.82 -3.93 -7.47
C THR A 322 9.68 -3.35 -8.89
N HIS A 323 8.67 -2.51 -9.11
CA HIS A 323 8.50 -1.81 -10.39
C HIS A 323 9.71 -0.89 -10.66
N PHE A 324 10.06 -0.03 -9.72
CA PHE A 324 11.22 0.85 -9.86
C PHE A 324 12.54 0.08 -9.99
N LEU A 325 12.68 -1.03 -9.26
CA LEU A 325 13.85 -1.91 -9.41
C LEU A 325 14.00 -2.37 -10.87
N ARG A 326 12.93 -2.85 -11.49
CA ARG A 326 12.96 -3.32 -12.88
C ARG A 326 13.24 -2.19 -13.86
N GLU A 327 12.58 -1.05 -13.71
CA GLU A 327 12.71 0.11 -14.57
C GLU A 327 14.14 0.64 -14.56
N TYR A 328 14.71 0.91 -13.38
CA TYR A 328 16.06 1.46 -13.25
C TYR A 328 17.16 0.42 -13.49
N SER A 329 16.92 -0.87 -13.22
CA SER A 329 17.83 -1.95 -13.62
C SER A 329 18.02 -1.98 -15.14
N GLN A 330 16.94 -1.83 -15.91
CA GLN A 330 16.99 -1.75 -17.36
C GLN A 330 17.67 -0.44 -17.83
N MET A 331 17.29 0.69 -17.24
CA MET A 331 17.83 2.00 -17.60
C MET A 331 19.35 2.08 -17.42
N TYR A 332 19.87 1.52 -16.32
CA TYR A 332 21.29 1.55 -15.99
C TYR A 332 22.07 0.34 -16.52
N SER A 333 21.39 -0.57 -17.22
CA SER A 333 21.99 -1.84 -17.70
C SER A 333 22.71 -2.60 -16.58
N LYS A 334 22.20 -2.50 -15.34
CA LYS A 334 22.70 -3.17 -14.15
C LYS A 334 21.74 -4.28 -13.77
N PRO A 335 22.10 -5.57 -13.97
CA PRO A 335 21.18 -6.68 -13.69
C PRO A 335 20.93 -6.78 -12.17
N MET A 336 19.74 -6.41 -11.77
CA MET A 336 19.27 -6.59 -10.39
C MET A 336 18.21 -7.69 -10.37
N THR A 337 18.32 -8.64 -9.45
CA THR A 337 17.39 -9.77 -9.33
C THR A 337 16.29 -9.52 -8.30
N GLY A 338 16.55 -8.69 -7.27
CA GLY A 338 15.58 -8.43 -6.23
C GLY A 338 16.00 -7.42 -5.17
N ILE A 339 15.20 -7.36 -4.13
CA ILE A 339 15.45 -6.62 -2.89
C ILE A 339 15.46 -7.66 -1.77
N ASP A 340 16.52 -7.69 -0.97
CA ASP A 340 16.63 -8.64 0.12
C ASP A 340 15.50 -8.46 1.15
N PRO A 341 15.04 -9.54 1.81
CA PRO A 341 13.92 -9.46 2.77
C PRO A 341 14.16 -8.46 3.90
N GLU A 342 15.40 -8.32 4.37
CA GLU A 342 15.76 -7.33 5.40
C GLU A 342 15.65 -5.90 4.88
N ALA A 343 16.11 -5.64 3.65
CA ALA A 343 15.98 -4.35 2.99
C ALA A 343 14.49 -4.01 2.72
N MET A 344 13.71 -4.99 2.26
CA MET A 344 12.27 -4.80 2.06
C MET A 344 11.55 -4.48 3.38
N SER A 345 11.92 -5.13 4.48
CA SER A 345 11.38 -4.83 5.80
C SER A 345 11.72 -3.41 6.24
N ALA A 346 12.96 -2.96 6.05
CA ALA A 346 13.36 -1.58 6.36
C ALA A 346 12.55 -0.56 5.55
N LEU A 347 12.34 -0.82 4.26
CA LEU A 347 11.50 0.02 3.40
C LEU A 347 10.04 0.07 3.87
N GLN A 348 9.49 -1.05 4.38
CA GLN A 348 8.11 -1.10 4.86
C GLN A 348 7.88 -0.36 6.19
N PHE A 349 8.91 -0.27 7.04
CA PHE A 349 8.82 0.42 8.33
C PHE A 349 9.01 1.93 8.24
N TYR A 350 9.63 2.42 7.18
CA TYR A 350 9.87 3.86 7.02
C TYR A 350 8.57 4.62 6.70
N SER A 351 8.45 5.85 7.18
CA SER A 351 7.22 6.66 7.13
C SER A 351 6.92 7.30 5.77
N TRP A 352 7.92 7.41 4.89
CA TRP A 352 7.84 7.96 3.53
C TRP A 352 7.22 9.37 3.46
N PRO A 353 7.82 10.38 4.09
CA PRO A 353 7.31 11.76 4.02
C PRO A 353 7.25 12.30 2.58
N GLY A 354 8.15 11.89 1.69
CA GLY A 354 8.13 12.20 0.26
C GLY A 354 7.37 11.19 -0.60
N ASN A 355 6.65 10.24 0.03
CA ASN A 355 5.80 9.26 -0.62
C ASN A 355 6.50 8.45 -1.73
N VAL A 356 5.83 8.25 -2.87
CA VAL A 356 6.33 7.44 -3.99
C VAL A 356 7.56 8.09 -4.65
N ARG A 357 7.63 9.42 -4.69
CA ARG A 357 8.79 10.14 -5.25
C ARG A 357 10.06 9.89 -4.43
N GLU A 358 9.94 9.85 -3.12
CA GLU A 358 11.07 9.51 -2.23
C GLU A 358 11.47 8.05 -2.39
N LEU A 359 10.51 7.12 -2.42
CA LEU A 359 10.76 5.70 -2.64
C LEU A 359 11.49 5.47 -3.99
N GLU A 360 11.04 6.12 -5.06
CA GLU A 360 11.66 6.10 -6.38
C GLU A 360 13.15 6.50 -6.30
N ASN A 361 13.44 7.65 -5.67
CA ASN A 361 14.81 8.15 -5.51
C ASN A 361 15.67 7.19 -4.67
N VAL A 362 15.11 6.60 -3.62
CA VAL A 362 15.80 5.63 -2.76
C VAL A 362 16.15 4.37 -3.53
N ILE A 363 15.21 3.78 -4.28
CA ILE A 363 15.48 2.57 -5.08
C ILE A 363 16.48 2.89 -6.20
N GLN A 364 16.33 4.03 -6.88
CA GLN A 364 17.26 4.46 -7.90
C GLN A 364 18.69 4.57 -7.36
N ARG A 365 18.87 5.23 -6.19
CA ARG A 365 20.17 5.35 -5.53
C ARG A 365 20.70 3.98 -5.10
N ALA A 366 19.86 3.15 -4.49
CA ALA A 366 20.25 1.82 -4.03
C ALA A 366 20.79 0.96 -5.18
N ILE A 367 20.15 0.98 -6.35
CA ILE A 367 20.64 0.28 -7.55
C ILE A 367 22.03 0.78 -7.95
N ILE A 368 22.27 2.11 -7.93
CA ILE A 368 23.56 2.68 -8.33
C ILE A 368 24.69 2.21 -7.41
N VAL A 369 24.46 2.20 -6.08
CA VAL A 369 25.49 1.87 -5.08
C VAL A 369 25.62 0.38 -4.79
N ALA A 370 24.61 -0.44 -5.05
CA ALA A 370 24.66 -1.88 -4.79
C ALA A 370 25.85 -2.55 -5.48
N HIS A 371 26.56 -3.41 -4.78
CA HIS A 371 27.67 -4.19 -5.33
C HIS A 371 27.25 -5.58 -5.83
N GLY A 372 26.11 -6.09 -5.38
CA GLY A 372 25.55 -7.39 -5.74
C GLY A 372 24.40 -7.31 -6.75
N GLU A 373 23.73 -8.45 -6.93
CA GLU A 373 22.53 -8.55 -7.78
C GLU A 373 21.23 -8.21 -7.03
N ASN A 374 21.27 -8.10 -5.68
CA ASN A 374 20.16 -7.69 -4.85
C ASN A 374 20.48 -6.39 -4.11
N ILE A 375 19.44 -5.58 -3.87
CA ILE A 375 19.53 -4.45 -2.94
C ILE A 375 19.54 -5.00 -1.52
N THR A 376 20.57 -4.68 -0.76
CA THR A 376 20.73 -4.99 0.67
C THR A 376 20.38 -3.80 1.55
N VAL A 377 20.30 -3.99 2.87
CA VAL A 377 20.07 -2.89 3.82
C VAL A 377 21.19 -1.85 3.75
N ASP A 378 22.44 -2.30 3.52
CA ASP A 378 23.61 -1.42 3.47
C ASP A 378 23.59 -0.49 2.24
N ASP A 379 22.84 -0.83 1.20
CA ASP A 379 22.65 0.01 0.00
C ASP A 379 21.58 1.11 0.20
N LEU A 380 20.78 1.02 1.26
CA LEU A 380 19.74 2.01 1.58
C LEU A 380 20.34 3.22 2.31
N PRO A 381 19.71 4.41 2.23
CA PRO A 381 20.09 5.57 3.03
C PRO A 381 20.05 5.30 4.55
N GLU A 382 20.96 5.89 5.30
CA GLU A 382 21.05 5.72 6.77
C GLU A 382 19.72 5.99 7.48
N MET A 383 18.98 7.00 7.07
CA MET A 383 17.67 7.34 7.64
C MET A 383 16.67 6.17 7.55
N ILE A 384 16.72 5.35 6.50
CA ILE A 384 15.84 4.18 6.34
C ILE A 384 16.39 3.00 7.13
N GLN A 385 17.71 2.94 7.30
CA GLN A 385 18.35 1.96 8.15
C GLN A 385 18.07 2.25 9.65
N GLU A 386 17.95 3.52 10.03
CA GLU A 386 17.74 3.97 11.42
C GLU A 386 16.26 4.01 11.82
N ASP A 387 15.34 4.46 10.97
CA ASP A 387 13.89 4.50 11.24
C ASP A 387 13.20 3.13 11.22
N GLY A 388 13.88 2.09 10.77
CA GLY A 388 13.50 0.70 11.08
C GLY A 388 13.57 0.40 12.60
N VAL A 389 14.06 1.34 13.38
CA VAL A 389 13.97 1.41 14.86
C VAL A 389 12.84 2.39 15.20
N VAL A 390 11.61 1.89 15.26
CA VAL A 390 10.53 2.60 15.96
C VAL A 390 11.08 3.00 17.33
N SER A 391 11.16 4.30 17.60
CA SER A 391 11.40 4.80 18.95
C SER A 391 10.36 4.17 19.87
N ILE A 392 10.81 3.45 20.86
CA ILE A 392 10.02 2.60 21.75
C ILE A 392 9.02 3.42 22.60
N GLU A 393 9.06 4.74 22.54
CA GLU A 393 8.21 5.63 23.34
C GLU A 393 6.74 5.67 22.91
N ASP A 394 6.41 5.33 21.65
CA ASP A 394 5.03 5.40 21.13
C ASP A 394 4.37 4.03 20.84
N TYR A 395 5.11 2.91 20.93
CA TYR A 395 4.56 1.59 20.65
C TYR A 395 4.44 0.75 21.92
N GLN A 396 3.23 0.67 22.48
CA GLN A 396 2.89 -0.37 23.45
C GLN A 396 2.61 -1.68 22.70
N PRO A 397 3.51 -2.68 22.73
CA PRO A 397 3.26 -3.94 22.03
C PRO A 397 2.17 -4.73 22.75
N ALA A 398 1.11 -5.00 22.04
CA ALA A 398 -0.01 -5.83 22.50
C ALA A 398 0.30 -7.34 22.56
N GLY A 399 1.55 -7.75 22.79
CA GLY A 399 1.88 -9.17 22.84
C GLY A 399 3.15 -9.52 23.60
N SER A 400 3.06 -10.44 24.57
CA SER A 400 4.19 -10.99 25.34
C SER A 400 5.19 -11.78 24.50
N PHE A 401 4.82 -12.19 23.28
CA PHE A 401 5.63 -13.03 22.38
C PHE A 401 6.70 -12.22 21.64
N GLU A 402 6.34 -11.10 21.02
CA GLU A 402 7.31 -10.24 20.31
C GLU A 402 8.35 -9.65 21.25
N ARG A 403 7.95 -9.31 22.48
CA ARG A 403 8.87 -8.86 23.54
C ARG A 403 9.89 -9.95 23.88
N LYS A 404 9.44 -11.20 24.04
CA LYS A 404 10.33 -12.33 24.34
C LYS A 404 11.31 -12.63 23.20
N ILE A 405 10.87 -12.50 21.94
CA ILE A 405 11.75 -12.69 20.77
C ILE A 405 12.80 -11.56 20.71
N ARG A 406 12.41 -10.33 20.98
CA ARG A 406 13.33 -9.19 21.04
C ARG A 406 14.39 -9.38 22.10
N ASP A 407 13.96 -9.71 23.32
CA ASP A 407 14.85 -9.96 24.47
C ASP A 407 15.81 -11.13 24.18
N TYR A 408 15.36 -12.15 23.48
CA TYR A 408 16.20 -13.27 23.07
C TYR A 408 17.24 -12.88 22.00
N LYS A 409 16.84 -12.12 20.98
CA LYS A 409 17.76 -11.59 19.95
C LYS A 409 18.82 -10.68 20.56
N LEU A 410 18.43 -9.85 21.52
CA LEU A 410 19.34 -8.96 22.25
C LEU A 410 20.36 -9.74 23.08
N LYS A 411 19.90 -10.75 23.83
CA LYS A 411 20.80 -11.64 24.62
C LYS A 411 21.82 -12.36 23.73
N LEU A 412 21.40 -12.86 22.57
CA LEU A 412 22.29 -13.46 21.60
C LEU A 412 23.32 -12.49 21.04
N ALA A 413 22.89 -11.25 20.72
CA ALA A 413 23.79 -10.21 20.22
C ALA A 413 24.86 -9.82 21.25
N ILE A 414 24.45 -9.60 22.52
CA ILE A 414 25.36 -9.28 23.62
C ILE A 414 26.35 -10.45 23.90
N ALA A 415 25.83 -11.68 23.91
CA ALA A 415 26.68 -12.87 24.12
C ALA A 415 27.76 -13.01 23.04
N ALA A 416 27.41 -12.83 21.77
CA ALA A 416 28.36 -12.89 20.67
C ALA A 416 29.41 -11.77 20.72
N VAL A 417 29.04 -10.54 21.13
CA VAL A 417 30.00 -9.44 21.29
C VAL A 417 30.97 -9.73 22.44
N ASN A 418 30.48 -10.27 23.55
CA ASN A 418 31.32 -10.65 24.69
C ASN A 418 32.27 -11.79 24.33
N GLU A 419 31.81 -12.81 23.60
CA GLU A 419 32.63 -13.94 23.14
C GLU A 419 33.77 -13.48 22.21
N HIS A 420 33.53 -12.45 21.42
CA HIS A 420 34.54 -11.85 20.55
C HIS A 420 35.24 -10.60 21.14
N HIS A 421 35.27 -10.48 22.46
CA HIS A 421 36.00 -9.43 23.20
C HIS A 421 35.70 -8.00 22.72
N GLY A 422 34.42 -7.71 22.42
CA GLY A 422 33.95 -6.39 21.95
C GLY A 422 34.10 -6.15 20.46
N ASN A 423 34.64 -7.08 19.69
CA ASN A 423 34.77 -6.95 18.23
C ASN A 423 33.44 -7.21 17.51
N LYS A 424 32.68 -6.13 17.28
CA LYS A 424 31.35 -6.16 16.66
C LYS A 424 31.34 -6.75 15.23
N THR A 425 32.47 -6.69 14.51
CA THR A 425 32.58 -7.25 13.15
C THR A 425 32.69 -8.76 13.18
N LEU A 426 33.47 -9.32 14.11
CA LEU A 426 33.57 -10.78 14.27
C LEU A 426 32.29 -11.36 14.86
N ALA A 427 31.69 -10.68 15.84
CA ALA A 427 30.40 -11.06 16.43
C ALA A 427 29.26 -11.10 15.39
N ALA A 428 29.21 -10.12 14.48
CA ALA A 428 28.23 -10.12 13.41
C ALA A 428 28.41 -11.30 12.44
N ARG A 429 29.66 -11.63 12.09
CA ARG A 429 29.98 -12.79 11.26
C ARG A 429 29.62 -14.12 11.93
N SER A 430 29.88 -14.27 13.24
CA SER A 430 29.55 -15.51 13.97
C SER A 430 28.04 -15.76 14.05
N LEU A 431 27.24 -14.69 14.07
CA LEU A 431 25.77 -14.76 14.05
C LEU A 431 25.18 -14.78 12.63
N ASN A 432 26.01 -14.67 11.60
CA ASN A 432 25.60 -14.59 10.19
C ASN A 432 24.61 -13.42 9.91
N ILE A 433 24.90 -12.25 10.55
CA ILE A 433 24.12 -11.01 10.39
C ILE A 433 25.02 -9.86 9.98
N SER A 434 24.46 -8.77 9.46
CA SER A 434 25.22 -7.57 9.12
C SER A 434 25.74 -6.87 10.40
N ARG A 435 26.90 -6.20 10.30
CA ARG A 435 27.44 -5.39 11.41
C ARG A 435 26.47 -4.28 11.82
N ALA A 436 25.79 -3.67 10.87
CA ALA A 436 24.78 -2.64 11.11
C ALA A 436 23.60 -3.18 11.92
N TYR A 437 23.12 -4.38 11.59
CA TYR A 437 22.04 -5.05 12.32
C TYR A 437 22.45 -5.42 13.76
N LEU A 438 23.67 -5.94 13.95
CA LEU A 438 24.20 -6.22 15.28
C LEU A 438 24.31 -4.95 16.14
N HIS A 439 24.85 -3.87 15.56
CA HIS A 439 24.98 -2.57 16.24
C HIS A 439 23.61 -2.03 16.67
N ARG A 440 22.61 -2.17 15.80
CA ARG A 440 21.23 -1.79 16.06
C ARG A 440 20.61 -2.57 17.22
N LEU A 441 20.78 -3.91 17.25
CA LEU A 441 20.28 -4.75 18.34
C LEU A 441 20.85 -4.34 19.70
N ILE A 442 22.11 -3.90 19.75
CA ILE A 442 22.79 -3.54 21.00
C ILE A 442 22.46 -2.10 21.42
N ARG A 443 22.36 -1.15 20.50
CA ARG A 443 22.03 0.27 20.79
C ARG A 443 20.66 0.45 21.42
N VAL A 444 19.71 -0.43 21.14
CA VAL A 444 18.38 -0.45 21.77
C VAL A 444 18.45 -0.82 23.27
N ALA A 445 19.57 -1.37 23.75
CA ALA A 445 19.76 -1.81 25.14
C ALA A 445 20.60 -0.86 26.01
N GLU A 446 21.18 0.20 25.45
CA GLU A 446 22.06 1.14 26.15
C GLU A 446 21.48 2.57 26.27
N PRO A 447 20.24 2.79 26.78
CA PRO A 447 19.87 4.14 27.21
C PRO A 447 20.44 4.54 28.57
N ASP A 448 21.01 3.60 29.39
CA ASP A 448 21.31 3.86 30.81
C ASP A 448 22.78 3.71 31.22
N LEU A 449 23.76 3.61 30.30
CA LEU A 449 25.17 3.36 30.67
C LEU A 449 26.19 4.32 30.03
N VAL A 450 25.80 5.50 29.57
CA VAL A 450 26.74 6.57 29.22
C VAL A 450 26.51 7.74 30.18
N THR A 451 26.89 7.56 31.43
CA THR A 451 27.42 8.67 32.24
C THR A 451 28.88 8.81 31.85
N GLU A 452 29.17 9.86 31.12
CA GLU A 452 30.57 10.33 30.94
C GLU A 452 31.23 10.54 32.27
N PRO A 453 32.54 10.18 32.45
CA PRO A 453 33.25 10.58 33.63
C PRO A 453 33.47 12.09 33.58
N GLU A 454 32.93 12.80 34.55
CA GLU A 454 33.31 14.19 34.87
C GLU A 454 34.81 14.26 35.06
N ASP A 455 35.52 14.95 34.17
CA ASP A 455 36.89 15.37 34.35
C ASP A 455 36.95 16.33 35.51
N THR A 456 37.48 15.82 36.60
CA THR A 456 37.90 16.57 37.79
C THR A 456 39.18 17.36 37.47
N GLU A 457 39.03 18.56 36.94
CA GLU A 457 40.06 19.62 37.03
C GLU A 457 39.68 20.58 38.14
N GLN A 458 40.00 20.21 39.36
CA GLN A 458 40.22 21.13 40.48
C GLN A 458 41.56 20.77 41.12
N ALA A 459 42.51 21.66 40.97
CA ALA A 459 43.55 22.05 41.90
C ALA A 459 44.81 22.43 41.11
N VAL A 460 45.05 23.70 40.92
CA VAL A 460 46.22 24.41 41.37
C VAL A 460 45.97 25.90 41.13
N ALA A 461 45.42 26.57 42.13
CA ALA A 461 45.59 27.99 42.34
C ALA A 461 46.84 28.16 43.18
N GLU A 462 47.48 29.29 43.02
CA GLU A 462 48.69 29.87 43.79
C GLU A 462 50.01 29.78 43.03
N PHE A 463 50.35 30.83 42.35
CA PHE A 463 51.48 31.67 42.70
C PHE A 463 51.52 32.94 41.83
N ARG A 464 51.27 34.11 42.48
CA ARG A 464 51.77 35.39 42.00
C ARG A 464 53.22 35.56 42.55
N PRO A 465 54.09 36.30 41.89
CA PRO A 465 54.37 37.61 42.43
C PRO A 465 54.53 38.76 41.42
N HIS A 466 54.41 39.94 42.03
CA HIS A 466 54.55 41.31 41.57
C HIS A 466 55.82 41.67 40.83
N ALA A 467 55.70 42.86 40.14
CA ALA A 467 56.65 43.93 39.88
C ALA A 467 57.05 44.00 38.37
N VAL A 468 56.96 45.07 37.73
CA VAL A 468 57.13 46.51 37.74
C VAL A 468 56.37 47.07 36.53
#